data_dd752eff0e2634ff0cf028c61983186b
#
_entry.id   dd752eff0e2634ff0cf028c61983186b
#
_cell.length_a   1.000
_cell.length_b   1.000
_cell.length_c   1.000
_cell.angle_alpha   90.00
_cell.angle_beta   90.00
_cell.angle_gamma   90.00
#
_symmetry.space_group_name_H-M   'P 1'
#
loop_
_entity.id
_entity.type
_entity.pdbx_description
1 polymer ?
#
loop_
_entity_poly.entity_id
_entity_poly.type
_entity_poly.pdbx_seq_one_letter_code
_entity_poly.pdbx_strand_id
1 'polypeptide(L)'
;LPLTNPEARLSSEDLRRKKQGSMRAQIKQRATGRVQVSDLYFSMLDMSWGTMLSYCVLAYVCTVALWACVTFSAANDIDGSALSLSAKPFVKSLAFACENIVTMGWGQMEPRSGTAFALGVLQHLTGLALNVLVFAIVCTKFQHPQSQLVFGDRACIVKRRGVPYLLIRLGNKRCNLIYHPDAKLSLLTPVSTPEGESYVRNEALEVAMPGVITGIYSIAHRIDDNSPLKPVLDDWEKNSARKNITVTFVGRDGVFHDDLHCIKRYSLSDDVVFLDPSGASISNSGVEGSAAWGWLQDANVSGA
;
A
#
# COMPACT_ATOMS: atom_id res chain seq x y z
N LEU A 1 28.46 -17.01 -45.51
CA LEU A 1 27.78 -17.27 -44.25
C LEU A 1 27.61 -15.94 -43.53
N PRO A 2 26.39 -15.38 -43.42
CA PRO A 2 26.13 -14.18 -42.62
C PRO A 2 25.97 -14.58 -41.16
N LEU A 3 26.79 -14.00 -40.30
CA LEU A 3 26.70 -14.09 -38.85
C LEU A 3 25.40 -13.38 -38.42
N THR A 4 24.40 -14.14 -38.05
CA THR A 4 23.15 -13.64 -37.47
C THR A 4 23.42 -13.16 -36.03
N ASN A 5 23.36 -11.85 -35.84
CA ASN A 5 23.45 -11.19 -34.54
C ASN A 5 22.25 -11.60 -33.66
N PRO A 6 22.43 -12.27 -32.51
CA PRO A 6 21.31 -12.73 -31.65
C PRO A 6 20.58 -11.61 -30.91
N GLU A 7 21.02 -10.37 -30.99
CA GLU A 7 20.37 -9.24 -30.25
C GLU A 7 19.17 -8.61 -30.97
N ALA A 8 18.78 -9.07 -32.14
CA ALA A 8 17.75 -8.40 -32.95
C ALA A 8 16.29 -8.85 -32.69
N ARG A 9 16.01 -9.56 -31.61
CA ARG A 9 14.65 -10.05 -31.27
C ARG A 9 14.20 -9.79 -29.84
N LEU A 10 14.59 -8.70 -29.23
CA LEU A 10 13.85 -8.24 -28.06
C LEU A 10 12.57 -7.57 -28.55
N SER A 11 11.42 -8.13 -28.17
CA SER A 11 10.11 -7.53 -28.45
C SER A 11 10.12 -6.08 -27.94
N SER A 12 9.41 -5.21 -28.65
CA SER A 12 9.22 -3.81 -28.24
C SER A 12 8.69 -3.68 -26.80
N GLU A 13 8.03 -4.71 -26.28
CA GLU A 13 7.58 -4.82 -24.91
C GLU A 13 8.72 -5.09 -23.91
N ASP A 14 9.67 -5.93 -24.25
CA ASP A 14 10.82 -6.23 -23.37
C ASP A 14 11.75 -5.01 -23.23
N LEU A 15 11.93 -4.26 -24.32
CA LEU A 15 12.64 -2.97 -24.28
C LEU A 15 11.92 -1.93 -23.42
N ARG A 16 10.58 -1.92 -23.44
CA ARG A 16 9.76 -1.03 -22.59
C ARG A 16 9.80 -1.42 -21.13
N ARG A 17 9.68 -2.73 -20.80
CA ARG A 17 9.81 -3.23 -19.43
C ARG A 17 11.19 -2.92 -18.87
N LYS A 18 12.24 -3.08 -19.68
CA LYS A 18 13.62 -2.76 -19.32
C LYS A 18 13.83 -1.26 -19.10
N LYS A 19 13.21 -0.41 -19.94
CA LYS A 19 13.28 1.07 -19.82
C LYS A 19 12.48 1.58 -18.62
N GLN A 20 11.29 1.03 -18.35
CA GLN A 20 10.50 1.34 -17.15
C GLN A 20 11.17 0.85 -15.86
N GLY A 21 11.77 -0.33 -15.89
CA GLY A 21 12.58 -0.86 -14.78
C GLY A 21 13.79 0.02 -14.48
N SER A 22 14.50 0.46 -15.53
CA SER A 22 15.64 1.39 -15.42
C SER A 22 15.24 2.75 -14.86
N MET A 23 14.12 3.34 -15.31
CA MET A 23 13.64 4.64 -14.80
C MET A 23 13.19 4.54 -13.33
N ARG A 24 12.50 3.48 -12.94
CA ARG A 24 12.15 3.21 -11.54
C ARG A 24 13.37 3.00 -10.66
N ALA A 25 14.38 2.30 -11.17
CA ALA A 25 15.67 2.09 -10.50
C ALA A 25 16.42 3.43 -10.32
N GLN A 26 16.44 4.30 -11.34
CA GLN A 26 17.08 5.62 -11.26
C GLN A 26 16.36 6.56 -10.30
N ILE A 27 15.03 6.55 -10.26
CA ILE A 27 14.24 7.32 -9.29
C ILE A 27 14.54 6.81 -7.87
N LYS A 28 14.54 5.49 -7.68
CA LYS A 28 14.87 4.86 -6.39
C LYS A 28 16.30 5.17 -5.96
N GLN A 29 17.26 5.19 -6.90
CA GLN A 29 18.67 5.49 -6.63
C GLN A 29 18.92 6.96 -6.30
N ARG A 30 18.15 7.90 -6.86
CA ARG A 30 18.19 9.33 -6.49
C ARG A 30 17.50 9.61 -5.15
N ALA A 31 16.52 8.79 -4.76
CA ALA A 31 15.87 8.87 -3.45
C ALA A 31 16.73 8.30 -2.30
N THR A 32 17.84 7.59 -2.58
CA THR A 32 18.70 6.94 -1.58
C THR A 32 19.72 7.89 -0.91
N GLY A 33 19.51 9.18 -1.01
CA GLY A 33 20.34 10.17 -0.30
C GLY A 33 19.77 10.51 1.08
N ARG A 34 20.30 9.91 2.15
CA ARG A 34 19.92 10.00 3.57
C ARG A 34 18.58 9.32 3.89
N VAL A 35 18.64 8.18 4.50
CA VAL A 35 17.51 7.60 5.23
C VAL A 35 17.13 8.59 6.33
N GLN A 36 16.06 9.34 6.12
CA GLN A 36 15.50 10.20 7.16
C GLN A 36 14.76 9.32 8.18
N VAL A 37 14.78 9.71 9.44
CA VAL A 37 14.04 9.00 10.51
C VAL A 37 12.54 8.88 10.16
N SER A 38 12.00 9.87 9.44
CA SER A 38 10.66 9.84 8.86
C SER A 38 10.44 8.67 7.91
N ASP A 39 11.42 8.33 7.06
CA ASP A 39 11.30 7.23 6.09
C ASP A 39 11.27 5.87 6.79
N LEU A 40 12.02 5.72 7.89
CA LEU A 40 11.99 4.53 8.73
C LEU A 40 10.60 4.35 9.37
N TYR A 41 10.03 5.43 9.91
CA TYR A 41 8.71 5.43 10.50
C TYR A 41 7.62 5.02 9.49
N PHE A 42 7.58 5.65 8.31
CA PHE A 42 6.66 5.27 7.25
C PHE A 42 6.84 3.83 6.79
N SER A 43 8.09 3.36 6.68
CA SER A 43 8.38 1.98 6.32
C SER A 43 7.82 0.99 7.35
N MET A 44 7.92 1.30 8.65
CA MET A 44 7.35 0.46 9.71
C MET A 44 5.81 0.41 9.66
N LEU A 45 5.15 1.50 9.31
CA LEU A 45 3.69 1.53 9.16
C LEU A 45 3.20 0.71 7.97
N ASP A 46 3.98 0.63 6.89
CA ASP A 46 3.62 -0.11 5.68
C ASP A 46 3.90 -1.62 5.76
N MET A 47 4.75 -2.06 6.70
CA MET A 47 5.08 -3.47 6.92
C MET A 47 3.88 -4.29 7.42
N SER A 48 3.93 -5.62 7.26
CA SER A 48 2.95 -6.50 7.90
C SER A 48 3.01 -6.41 9.44
N TRP A 49 1.91 -6.72 10.13
CA TRP A 49 1.85 -6.70 11.60
C TRP A 49 2.93 -7.59 12.24
N GLY A 50 3.08 -8.81 11.72
CA GLY A 50 4.09 -9.75 12.26
C GLY A 50 5.51 -9.22 12.12
N THR A 51 5.85 -8.65 10.96
CA THR A 51 7.17 -8.07 10.71
C THR A 51 7.43 -6.88 11.62
N MET A 52 6.48 -5.97 11.76
CA MET A 52 6.60 -4.80 12.64
C MET A 52 6.83 -5.21 14.11
N LEU A 53 6.01 -6.13 14.63
CA LEU A 53 6.16 -6.62 15.99
C LEU A 53 7.50 -7.32 16.22
N SER A 54 7.99 -8.08 15.22
CA SER A 54 9.31 -8.70 15.30
C SER A 54 10.44 -7.67 15.41
N TYR A 55 10.36 -6.56 14.67
CA TYR A 55 11.33 -5.46 14.81
C TYR A 55 11.23 -4.77 16.17
N CYS A 56 10.03 -4.59 16.73
CA CYS A 56 9.86 -4.06 18.08
C CYS A 56 10.51 -4.96 19.13
N VAL A 57 10.26 -6.27 19.06
CA VAL A 57 10.89 -7.25 19.97
C VAL A 57 12.41 -7.25 19.82
N LEU A 58 12.90 -7.23 18.57
CA LEU A 58 14.34 -7.16 18.31
C LEU A 58 14.96 -5.90 18.90
N ALA A 59 14.30 -4.75 18.80
CA ALA A 59 14.75 -3.49 19.38
C ALA A 59 14.90 -3.60 20.91
N TYR A 60 13.91 -4.22 21.60
CA TYR A 60 14.03 -4.49 23.03
C TYR A 60 15.21 -5.40 23.36
N VAL A 61 15.35 -6.53 22.66
CA VAL A 61 16.44 -7.48 22.89
C VAL A 61 17.81 -6.82 22.69
N CYS A 62 17.97 -6.06 21.61
CA CYS A 62 19.22 -5.33 21.34
C CYS A 62 19.51 -4.27 22.41
N THR A 63 18.48 -3.53 22.85
CA THR A 63 18.63 -2.51 23.90
C THR A 63 19.02 -3.14 25.24
N VAL A 64 18.37 -4.23 25.64
CA VAL A 64 18.72 -4.99 26.87
C VAL A 64 20.14 -5.53 26.79
N ALA A 65 20.53 -6.14 25.66
CA ALA A 65 21.87 -6.67 25.47
C ALA A 65 22.95 -5.57 25.53
N LEU A 66 22.70 -4.43 24.88
CA LEU A 66 23.59 -3.27 24.91
C LEU A 66 23.79 -2.76 26.32
N TRP A 67 22.70 -2.55 27.07
CA TRP A 67 22.76 -2.10 28.45
C TRP A 67 23.37 -3.12 29.41
N ALA A 68 23.15 -4.42 29.15
CA ALA A 68 23.84 -5.48 29.93
C ALA A 68 25.36 -5.40 29.75
N CYS A 69 25.85 -5.11 28.53
CA CYS A 69 27.28 -4.88 28.30
C CYS A 69 27.78 -3.61 29.01
N VAL A 70 27.03 -2.52 29.00
CA VAL A 70 27.43 -1.25 29.66
C VAL A 70 27.50 -1.44 31.18
N THR A 71 26.53 -2.13 31.77
CA THR A 71 26.47 -2.33 33.22
C THR A 71 27.35 -3.49 33.72
N PHE A 72 27.97 -4.23 32.81
CA PHE A 72 28.84 -5.34 33.16
C PHE A 72 30.00 -4.93 34.09
N SER A 73 30.56 -3.73 33.90
CA SER A 73 31.61 -3.19 34.76
C SER A 73 31.15 -2.94 36.19
N ALA A 74 29.87 -2.67 36.42
CA ALA A 74 29.24 -2.45 37.71
C ALA A 74 28.49 -3.67 38.24
N ALA A 75 28.67 -4.85 37.64
CA ALA A 75 27.93 -6.07 37.98
C ALA A 75 28.13 -6.54 39.45
N ASN A 76 29.29 -6.25 40.04
CA ASN A 76 29.57 -6.57 41.43
C ASN A 76 28.83 -5.68 42.44
N ASP A 77 28.38 -4.50 41.99
CA ASP A 77 27.62 -3.54 42.78
C ASP A 77 26.11 -3.74 42.64
N ILE A 78 25.67 -4.78 41.91
CA ILE A 78 24.29 -5.17 41.76
C ILE A 78 24.05 -6.40 42.64
N ASP A 79 23.17 -6.28 43.64
CA ASP A 79 22.72 -7.41 44.43
C ASP A 79 21.49 -8.08 43.86
N GLY A 80 21.46 -9.40 43.94
CA GLY A 80 20.35 -10.20 43.42
C GLY A 80 20.19 -11.46 44.25
N SER A 81 19.40 -11.37 45.31
CA SER A 81 19.28 -12.45 46.30
C SER A 81 18.36 -13.60 45.89
N ALA A 82 17.45 -13.38 44.97
CA ALA A 82 16.35 -14.30 44.71
C ALA A 82 16.54 -15.25 43.51
N LEU A 83 17.41 -14.92 42.58
CA LEU A 83 17.74 -15.83 41.49
C LEU A 83 19.06 -16.54 41.81
N SER A 84 19.05 -17.87 41.97
CA SER A 84 20.28 -18.68 42.13
C SER A 84 21.24 -18.56 40.89
N LEU A 85 20.94 -17.73 39.95
CA LEU A 85 21.75 -17.23 38.83
C LEU A 85 22.90 -16.30 39.32
N SER A 86 23.07 -16.15 40.60
CA SER A 86 23.94 -15.19 41.30
C SER A 86 25.44 -15.37 41.05
N ALA A 87 25.85 -16.37 40.29
CA ALA A 87 27.27 -16.69 40.15
C ALA A 87 28.00 -15.98 38.97
N LYS A 88 27.28 -15.50 37.94
CA LYS A 88 27.96 -14.93 36.77
C LYS A 88 27.65 -13.43 36.63
N PRO A 89 28.66 -12.55 36.64
CA PRO A 89 28.48 -11.09 36.57
C PRO A 89 27.63 -10.63 35.38
N PHE A 90 27.82 -11.25 34.22
CA PHE A 90 27.04 -10.91 33.01
C PHE A 90 25.54 -11.21 33.16
N VAL A 91 25.20 -12.32 33.82
CA VAL A 91 23.79 -12.68 34.06
C VAL A 91 23.10 -11.68 34.99
N LYS A 92 23.83 -11.19 36.02
CA LYS A 92 23.34 -10.12 36.90
C LYS A 92 23.07 -8.82 36.12
N SER A 93 24.01 -8.41 35.27
CA SER A 93 23.87 -7.22 34.44
C SER A 93 22.71 -7.36 33.43
N LEU A 94 22.53 -8.54 32.84
CA LEU A 94 21.44 -8.84 31.94
C LEU A 94 20.09 -8.80 32.67
N ALA A 95 19.99 -9.42 33.82
CA ALA A 95 18.76 -9.42 34.62
C ALA A 95 18.37 -8.00 35.06
N PHE A 96 19.36 -7.22 35.53
CA PHE A 96 19.18 -5.83 35.93
C PHE A 96 18.73 -4.96 34.75
N ALA A 97 19.34 -5.14 33.59
CA ALA A 97 18.92 -4.44 32.35
C ALA A 97 17.50 -4.84 31.90
N CYS A 98 17.16 -6.13 31.99
CA CYS A 98 15.80 -6.60 31.71
C CYS A 98 14.77 -5.95 32.63
N GLU A 99 15.05 -5.96 33.95
CA GLU A 99 14.14 -5.45 34.99
C GLU A 99 13.84 -3.95 34.76
N ASN A 100 14.89 -3.17 34.45
CA ASN A 100 14.77 -1.72 34.26
C ASN A 100 14.17 -1.34 32.91
N ILE A 101 14.61 -1.95 31.79
CA ILE A 101 14.19 -1.55 30.46
C ILE A 101 12.77 -2.02 30.14
N VAL A 102 12.43 -3.28 30.49
CA VAL A 102 11.10 -3.84 30.27
C VAL A 102 10.12 -3.38 31.37
N THR A 103 10.63 -2.66 32.39
CA THR A 103 9.83 -2.14 33.51
C THR A 103 9.11 -3.23 34.31
N MET A 104 9.74 -4.41 34.50
CA MET A 104 9.13 -5.52 35.24
C MET A 104 8.97 -5.20 36.74
N GLY A 105 9.99 -4.55 37.35
CA GLY A 105 9.89 -4.03 38.69
C GLY A 105 9.73 -5.09 39.78
N TRP A 106 10.27 -6.30 39.60
CA TRP A 106 10.16 -7.36 40.62
C TRP A 106 10.95 -7.05 41.91
N GLY A 107 11.85 -6.05 41.85
CA GLY A 107 12.64 -5.64 43.01
C GLY A 107 13.63 -6.71 43.49
N GLN A 108 14.07 -7.57 42.57
CA GLN A 108 15.02 -8.63 42.88
C GLN A 108 16.47 -8.23 42.68
N MET A 109 16.69 -7.18 41.88
CA MET A 109 18.00 -6.63 41.55
C MET A 109 18.11 -5.21 42.11
N GLU A 110 18.99 -5.01 43.10
CA GLU A 110 19.19 -3.75 43.79
C GLU A 110 20.57 -3.16 43.52
N PRO A 111 20.69 -1.86 43.15
CA PRO A 111 22.00 -1.21 43.02
C PRO A 111 22.55 -0.87 44.40
N ARG A 112 23.80 -1.28 44.67
CA ARG A 112 24.50 -0.98 45.93
C ARG A 112 25.45 0.21 45.86
N SER A 113 25.81 0.67 44.68
CA SER A 113 26.66 1.84 44.48
C SER A 113 25.93 2.97 43.78
N GLY A 114 26.42 4.21 43.93
CA GLY A 114 25.89 5.38 43.25
C GLY A 114 26.03 5.26 41.73
N THR A 115 27.06 4.59 41.23
CA THR A 115 27.28 4.31 39.81
C THR A 115 26.25 3.32 39.28
N ALA A 116 26.00 2.21 39.98
CA ALA A 116 24.97 1.24 39.60
C ALA A 116 23.56 1.87 39.63
N PHE A 117 23.28 2.72 40.60
CA PHE A 117 22.01 3.48 40.66
C PHE A 117 21.85 4.42 39.46
N ALA A 118 22.87 5.23 39.13
CA ALA A 118 22.81 6.14 38.01
C ALA A 118 22.60 5.40 36.67
N LEU A 119 23.29 4.26 36.48
CA LEU A 119 23.11 3.39 35.32
C LEU A 119 21.69 2.81 35.28
N GLY A 120 21.13 2.38 36.40
CA GLY A 120 19.75 1.91 36.48
C GLY A 120 18.73 2.97 36.09
N VAL A 121 18.92 4.22 36.53
CA VAL A 121 18.06 5.35 36.12
C VAL A 121 18.15 5.58 34.63
N LEU A 122 19.35 5.57 34.02
CA LEU A 122 19.53 5.74 32.58
C LEU A 122 18.90 4.59 31.77
N GLN A 123 19.02 3.35 32.29
CA GLN A 123 18.34 2.19 31.68
C GLN A 123 16.83 2.37 31.71
N HIS A 124 16.28 2.78 32.85
CA HIS A 124 14.83 2.99 32.99
C HIS A 124 14.31 4.09 32.04
N LEU A 125 15.03 5.21 31.97
CA LEU A 125 14.69 6.30 31.02
C LEU A 125 14.75 5.82 29.57
N THR A 126 15.75 5.01 29.21
CA THR A 126 15.85 4.42 27.86
C THR A 126 14.68 3.47 27.59
N GLY A 127 14.33 2.62 28.56
CA GLY A 127 13.18 1.72 28.46
C GLY A 127 11.86 2.47 28.31
N LEU A 128 11.65 3.53 29.09
CA LEU A 128 10.47 4.38 29.00
C LEU A 128 10.35 5.03 27.61
N ALA A 129 11.43 5.58 27.08
CA ALA A 129 11.45 6.16 25.74
C ALA A 129 11.13 5.12 24.67
N LEU A 130 11.68 3.91 24.78
CA LEU A 130 11.40 2.81 23.86
C LEU A 130 9.93 2.36 23.94
N ASN A 131 9.37 2.24 25.14
CA ASN A 131 7.97 1.89 25.37
C ASN A 131 7.03 2.91 24.71
N VAL A 132 7.28 4.22 24.89
CA VAL A 132 6.49 5.29 24.28
C VAL A 132 6.58 5.23 22.76
N LEU A 133 7.77 5.00 22.20
CA LEU A 133 7.96 4.89 20.76
C LEU A 133 7.20 3.69 20.17
N VAL A 134 7.35 2.51 20.77
CA VAL A 134 6.64 1.30 20.31
C VAL A 134 5.14 1.47 20.42
N PHE A 135 4.66 2.02 21.54
CA PHE A 135 3.24 2.30 21.72
C PHE A 135 2.70 3.26 20.66
N ALA A 136 3.43 4.36 20.37
CA ALA A 136 3.05 5.32 19.33
C ALA A 136 2.95 4.65 17.95
N ILE A 137 3.91 3.80 17.55
CA ILE A 137 3.90 3.08 16.27
C ILE A 137 2.69 2.14 16.20
N VAL A 138 2.44 1.38 17.27
CA VAL A 138 1.30 0.45 17.33
C VAL A 138 -0.02 1.20 17.24
N CYS A 139 -0.21 2.27 18.01
CA CYS A 139 -1.43 3.10 17.96
C CYS A 139 -1.65 3.71 16.58
N THR A 140 -0.61 4.29 15.98
CA THR A 140 -0.72 4.87 14.63
C THR A 140 -1.12 3.83 13.60
N LYS A 141 -0.52 2.62 13.68
CA LYS A 141 -0.87 1.54 12.76
C LYS A 141 -2.32 1.04 12.92
N PHE A 142 -2.85 1.05 14.14
CA PHE A 142 -4.27 0.77 14.38
C PHE A 142 -5.20 1.87 13.83
N GLN A 143 -4.76 3.12 13.88
CA GLN A 143 -5.54 4.27 13.40
C GLN A 143 -5.57 4.38 11.87
N HIS A 144 -4.60 3.77 11.16
CA HIS A 144 -4.56 3.76 9.70
C HIS A 144 -5.10 2.43 9.13
N PRO A 145 -6.41 2.24 9.07
CA PRO A 145 -6.98 1.06 8.46
C PRO A 145 -6.68 1.09 6.95
N GLN A 146 -6.10 0.02 6.44
CA GLN A 146 -5.94 -0.13 5.00
C GLN A 146 -7.31 -0.04 4.32
N SER A 147 -7.41 0.80 3.28
CA SER A 147 -8.63 0.90 2.50
C SER A 147 -8.98 -0.48 1.92
N GLN A 148 -10.14 -1.02 2.27
CA GLN A 148 -10.66 -2.28 1.73
C GLN A 148 -11.49 -2.02 0.47
N LEU A 149 -11.12 -0.98 -0.29
CA LEU A 149 -11.72 -0.66 -1.58
C LEU A 149 -11.06 -1.47 -2.69
N VAL A 150 -11.87 -2.11 -3.50
CA VAL A 150 -11.43 -2.92 -4.63
C VAL A 150 -12.13 -2.44 -5.88
N PHE A 151 -11.37 -2.11 -6.90
CA PHE A 151 -11.91 -1.87 -8.23
C PHE A 151 -12.06 -3.20 -8.98
N GLY A 152 -13.12 -3.33 -9.77
CA GLY A 152 -13.30 -4.43 -10.71
C GLY A 152 -12.08 -4.57 -11.63
N ASP A 153 -11.79 -5.80 -12.05
CA ASP A 153 -10.60 -6.05 -12.90
C ASP A 153 -10.76 -5.48 -14.30
N ARG A 154 -11.98 -5.40 -14.77
CA ARG A 154 -12.32 -4.85 -16.09
C ARG A 154 -13.26 -3.66 -15.98
N ALA A 155 -13.12 -2.70 -16.88
CA ALA A 155 -14.08 -1.65 -17.12
C ALA A 155 -15.01 -2.07 -18.27
N CYS A 156 -16.25 -1.62 -18.24
CA CYS A 156 -17.27 -2.06 -19.22
C CYS A 156 -17.85 -0.87 -19.97
N ILE A 157 -18.04 -1.02 -21.26
CA ILE A 157 -18.84 -0.07 -22.08
C ILE A 157 -20.19 -0.71 -22.36
N VAL A 158 -21.26 -0.05 -21.90
CA VAL A 158 -22.64 -0.52 -22.00
C VAL A 158 -23.49 0.55 -22.67
N LYS A 159 -24.38 0.18 -23.59
CA LYS A 159 -25.40 1.08 -24.12
C LYS A 159 -26.63 1.11 -23.22
N ARG A 160 -26.97 2.27 -22.68
CA ARG A 160 -28.21 2.50 -21.92
C ARG A 160 -29.09 3.48 -22.67
N ARG A 161 -30.28 3.03 -23.10
CA ARG A 161 -31.21 3.85 -23.91
C ARG A 161 -30.54 4.48 -25.14
N GLY A 162 -29.71 3.71 -25.84
CA GLY A 162 -28.99 4.16 -27.02
C GLY A 162 -27.73 4.97 -26.80
N VAL A 163 -27.45 5.41 -25.58
CA VAL A 163 -26.24 6.17 -25.20
C VAL A 163 -25.19 5.24 -24.58
N PRO A 164 -23.94 5.28 -25.06
CA PRO A 164 -22.87 4.49 -24.46
C PRO A 164 -22.40 5.10 -23.13
N TYR A 165 -22.12 4.23 -22.17
CA TYR A 165 -21.57 4.56 -20.85
C TYR A 165 -20.34 3.71 -20.55
N LEU A 166 -19.28 4.33 -20.07
CA LEU A 166 -18.18 3.63 -19.43
C LEU A 166 -18.54 3.37 -17.96
N LEU A 167 -18.50 2.13 -17.55
CA LEU A 167 -18.79 1.69 -16.17
C LEU A 167 -17.54 1.07 -15.55
N ILE A 168 -17.16 1.59 -14.39
CA ILE A 168 -16.10 1.01 -13.53
C ILE A 168 -16.71 0.65 -12.20
N ARG A 169 -16.56 -0.59 -11.78
CA ARG A 169 -17.11 -1.04 -10.50
C ARG A 169 -16.11 -0.84 -9.37
N LEU A 170 -16.65 -0.36 -8.26
CA LEU A 170 -15.95 -0.17 -6.99
C LEU A 170 -16.68 -1.01 -5.94
N GLY A 171 -15.96 -1.90 -5.26
CA GLY A 171 -16.45 -2.68 -4.14
C GLY A 171 -15.83 -2.20 -2.83
N ASN A 172 -16.65 -2.02 -1.80
CA ASN A 172 -16.22 -1.80 -0.44
C ASN A 172 -16.36 -3.11 0.35
N LYS A 173 -15.25 -3.78 0.63
CA LYS A 173 -15.25 -5.07 1.33
C LYS A 173 -15.76 -5.00 2.77
N ARG A 174 -15.68 -3.83 3.40
CA ARG A 174 -16.16 -3.62 4.78
C ARG A 174 -17.66 -3.35 4.85
N CYS A 175 -18.30 -3.02 3.73
CA CYS A 175 -19.71 -2.65 3.65
C CYS A 175 -20.12 -1.51 4.59
N ASN A 176 -19.16 -0.73 5.08
CA ASN A 176 -19.42 0.47 5.86
C ASN A 176 -19.78 1.67 4.97
N LEU A 177 -20.29 2.73 5.58
CA LEU A 177 -20.61 3.98 4.90
C LEU A 177 -19.34 4.71 4.47
N ILE A 178 -19.33 5.22 3.26
CA ILE A 178 -18.29 6.12 2.76
C ILE A 178 -18.96 7.45 2.44
N TYR A 179 -18.54 8.49 3.13
CA TYR A 179 -19.03 9.85 2.98
C TYR A 179 -18.20 10.63 1.97
N HIS A 180 -18.85 11.57 1.29
CA HIS A 180 -18.24 12.47 0.31
C HIS A 180 -17.38 11.73 -0.72
N PRO A 181 -17.90 10.64 -1.34
CA PRO A 181 -17.15 9.95 -2.36
C PRO A 181 -16.94 10.87 -3.56
N ASP A 182 -15.70 10.99 -4.00
CA ASP A 182 -15.31 11.68 -5.22
C ASP A 182 -14.52 10.71 -6.11
N ALA A 183 -14.88 10.66 -7.39
CA ALA A 183 -14.18 9.84 -8.35
C ALA A 183 -13.77 10.69 -9.56
N LYS A 184 -12.47 10.67 -9.85
CA LYS A 184 -11.89 11.35 -11.00
C LYS A 184 -11.45 10.31 -12.01
N LEU A 185 -12.03 10.36 -13.19
CA LEU A 185 -11.60 9.56 -14.32
C LEU A 185 -10.79 10.43 -15.27
N SER A 186 -9.74 9.84 -15.81
CA SER A 186 -8.86 10.53 -16.77
C SER A 186 -8.46 9.58 -17.89
N LEU A 187 -8.61 10.04 -19.11
CA LEU A 187 -8.09 9.38 -20.29
C LEU A 187 -6.65 9.81 -20.53
N LEU A 188 -5.73 8.87 -20.49
CA LEU A 188 -4.31 9.07 -20.73
C LEU A 188 -3.97 8.67 -22.17
N THR A 189 -3.65 9.64 -22.99
CA THR A 189 -3.28 9.45 -24.39
C THR A 189 -1.80 9.82 -24.58
N PRO A 190 -0.93 8.89 -25.00
CA PRO A 190 0.42 9.23 -25.38
C PRO A 190 0.41 10.00 -26.71
N VAL A 191 0.99 11.18 -26.69
CA VAL A 191 1.10 12.07 -27.87
C VAL A 191 2.58 12.30 -28.15
N SER A 192 2.94 12.27 -29.45
CA SER A 192 4.26 12.68 -29.91
C SER A 192 4.10 13.92 -30.76
N THR A 193 4.88 14.95 -30.44
CA THR A 193 4.90 16.19 -31.22
C THR A 193 5.75 16.01 -32.49
N PRO A 194 5.56 16.84 -33.52
CA PRO A 194 6.42 16.82 -34.70
C PRO A 194 7.90 17.05 -34.40
N GLU A 195 8.19 17.75 -33.32
CA GLU A 195 9.55 18.06 -32.82
C GLU A 195 10.21 16.86 -32.12
N GLY A 196 9.50 15.70 -31.97
CA GLY A 196 10.01 14.48 -31.39
C GLY A 196 9.81 14.38 -29.86
N GLU A 197 9.15 15.33 -29.23
CA GLU A 197 8.79 15.22 -27.82
C GLU A 197 7.62 14.25 -27.64
N SER A 198 7.71 13.39 -26.61
CA SER A 198 6.63 12.46 -26.26
C SER A 198 6.11 12.79 -24.86
N TYR A 199 4.86 13.14 -24.76
CA TYR A 199 4.17 13.39 -23.49
C TYR A 199 2.86 12.63 -23.40
N VAL A 200 2.30 12.56 -22.18
CA VAL A 200 0.99 11.95 -21.95
C VAL A 200 -0.03 13.06 -21.74
N ARG A 201 -0.97 13.18 -22.67
CA ARG A 201 -2.13 14.05 -22.51
C ARG A 201 -3.09 13.41 -21.52
N ASN A 202 -3.54 14.21 -20.58
CA ASN A 202 -4.51 13.80 -19.55
C ASN A 202 -5.81 14.57 -19.80
N GLU A 203 -6.88 13.87 -20.15
CA GLU A 203 -8.19 14.44 -20.44
C GLU A 203 -9.18 13.92 -19.39
N ALA A 204 -9.83 14.85 -18.67
CA ALA A 204 -10.79 14.50 -17.63
C ALA A 204 -12.09 13.97 -18.24
N LEU A 205 -12.64 12.92 -17.61
CA LEU A 205 -13.93 12.34 -17.94
C LEU A 205 -14.91 12.69 -16.81
N GLU A 206 -16.00 13.35 -17.12
CA GLU A 206 -16.99 13.76 -16.15
C GLU A 206 -17.71 12.58 -15.51
N VAL A 207 -17.81 12.63 -14.18
CA VAL A 207 -18.47 11.60 -13.36
C VAL A 207 -19.35 12.27 -12.32
N ALA A 208 -20.56 11.76 -12.17
CA ALA A 208 -21.45 12.14 -11.07
C ALA A 208 -21.34 11.10 -9.94
N MET A 209 -21.07 11.56 -8.73
CA MET A 209 -21.01 10.71 -7.54
C MET A 209 -22.14 11.05 -6.57
N PRO A 210 -22.74 10.06 -5.88
CA PRO A 210 -23.73 10.31 -4.83
C PRO A 210 -23.04 10.88 -3.57
N GLY A 211 -23.79 11.43 -2.65
CA GLY A 211 -23.24 11.96 -1.38
C GLY A 211 -22.69 10.89 -0.44
N VAL A 212 -23.17 9.64 -0.55
CA VAL A 212 -22.78 8.49 0.28
C VAL A 212 -22.85 7.23 -0.55
N ILE A 213 -21.92 6.32 -0.32
CA ILE A 213 -21.91 4.98 -0.94
C ILE A 213 -21.74 3.90 0.12
N THR A 214 -22.31 2.72 -0.17
CA THR A 214 -22.16 1.48 0.63
C THR A 214 -21.99 0.31 -0.32
N GLY A 215 -21.23 -0.70 0.09
CA GLY A 215 -21.11 -1.95 -0.67
C GLY A 215 -20.51 -1.76 -2.05
N ILE A 216 -21.26 -2.15 -3.09
CA ILE A 216 -20.81 -2.09 -4.48
C ILE A 216 -21.43 -0.88 -5.17
N TYR A 217 -20.58 -0.08 -5.82
CA TYR A 217 -20.99 1.08 -6.61
C TYR A 217 -20.40 1.03 -8.02
N SER A 218 -21.16 1.53 -9.00
CA SER A 218 -20.71 1.63 -10.40
C SER A 218 -20.47 3.10 -10.76
N ILE A 219 -19.22 3.46 -10.91
CA ILE A 219 -18.79 4.76 -11.42
C ILE A 219 -19.13 4.80 -12.89
N ALA A 220 -19.95 5.76 -13.32
CA ALA A 220 -20.47 5.85 -14.68
C ALA A 220 -20.04 7.16 -15.33
N HIS A 221 -19.40 7.07 -16.51
CA HIS A 221 -19.14 8.21 -17.38
C HIS A 221 -19.99 8.06 -18.65
N ARG A 222 -20.77 9.08 -18.97
CA ARG A 222 -21.57 9.14 -20.20
C ARG A 222 -20.67 9.53 -21.36
N ILE A 223 -20.69 8.72 -22.44
CA ILE A 223 -19.94 9.01 -23.65
C ILE A 223 -20.87 9.75 -24.62
N ASP A 224 -20.87 11.07 -24.54
CA ASP A 224 -21.57 11.96 -25.45
C ASP A 224 -20.61 12.61 -26.45
N ASP A 225 -21.13 13.53 -27.27
CA ASP A 225 -20.34 14.19 -28.30
C ASP A 225 -19.20 15.06 -27.75
N ASN A 226 -19.28 15.50 -26.50
CA ASN A 226 -18.24 16.27 -25.82
C ASN A 226 -17.21 15.38 -25.07
N SER A 227 -17.47 14.07 -24.99
CA SER A 227 -16.59 13.16 -24.26
C SER A 227 -15.30 12.89 -25.03
N PRO A 228 -14.11 12.98 -24.37
CA PRO A 228 -12.83 12.60 -24.98
C PRO A 228 -12.77 11.13 -25.40
N LEU A 229 -13.67 10.28 -24.88
CA LEU A 229 -13.79 8.88 -25.29
C LEU A 229 -14.57 8.67 -26.58
N LYS A 230 -15.37 9.65 -27.03
CA LYS A 230 -16.20 9.51 -28.23
C LYS A 230 -15.37 9.18 -29.48
N PRO A 231 -14.31 9.94 -29.84
CA PRO A 231 -13.50 9.63 -31.03
C PRO A 231 -12.71 8.30 -30.87
N VAL A 232 -12.51 7.82 -29.65
CA VAL A 232 -11.91 6.50 -29.42
C VAL A 232 -12.92 5.39 -29.66
N LEU A 233 -14.18 5.61 -29.27
CA LEU A 233 -15.26 4.65 -29.46
C LEU A 233 -15.63 4.49 -30.92
N ASP A 234 -15.60 5.57 -31.68
CA ASP A 234 -15.98 5.58 -33.13
C ASP A 234 -14.98 4.78 -33.99
N ASP A 235 -13.70 4.71 -33.62
CA ASP A 235 -12.67 3.89 -34.26
C ASP A 235 -11.84 3.15 -33.20
N TRP A 236 -12.47 2.19 -32.53
CA TRP A 236 -11.90 1.49 -31.38
C TRP A 236 -10.62 0.74 -31.69
N GLU A 237 -10.61 -0.01 -32.79
CA GLU A 237 -9.47 -0.86 -33.15
C GLU A 237 -8.19 -0.04 -33.36
N LYS A 238 -8.34 1.14 -33.95
CA LYS A 238 -7.22 2.02 -34.27
C LYS A 238 -6.82 2.91 -33.08
N ASN A 239 -7.78 3.38 -32.30
CA ASN A 239 -7.59 4.42 -31.31
C ASN A 239 -7.48 3.92 -29.88
N SER A 240 -7.84 2.67 -29.57
CA SER A 240 -7.72 2.11 -28.21
C SER A 240 -6.27 1.75 -27.84
N ALA A 241 -5.43 1.46 -28.84
CA ALA A 241 -4.05 1.08 -28.64
C ALA A 241 -3.27 2.14 -27.86
N ARG A 242 -2.55 1.70 -26.81
CA ARG A 242 -1.69 2.54 -25.94
C ARG A 242 -2.39 3.60 -25.10
N LYS A 243 -3.72 3.69 -25.13
CA LYS A 243 -4.47 4.58 -24.24
C LYS A 243 -4.86 3.87 -22.96
N ASN A 244 -4.91 4.62 -21.88
CA ASN A 244 -5.28 4.10 -20.57
C ASN A 244 -6.31 5.01 -19.92
N ILE A 245 -7.21 4.41 -19.12
CA ILE A 245 -8.08 5.14 -18.21
C ILE A 245 -7.51 4.99 -16.82
N THR A 246 -7.33 6.11 -16.12
CA THR A 246 -7.00 6.10 -14.70
C THR A 246 -8.22 6.56 -13.93
N VAL A 247 -8.60 5.77 -12.94
CA VAL A 247 -9.61 6.12 -11.95
C VAL A 247 -8.94 6.39 -10.63
N THR A 248 -9.21 7.54 -10.06
CA THR A 248 -8.81 7.92 -8.70
C THR A 248 -10.09 8.10 -7.90
N PHE A 249 -10.20 7.39 -6.79
CA PHE A 249 -11.31 7.49 -5.85
C PHE A 249 -10.81 8.04 -4.53
N VAL A 250 -11.55 8.99 -3.99
CA VAL A 250 -11.34 9.57 -2.67
C VAL A 250 -12.68 9.53 -1.94
N GLY A 251 -12.67 9.23 -0.65
CA GLY A 251 -13.86 9.24 0.18
C GLY A 251 -13.47 9.16 1.64
N ARG A 252 -14.38 9.48 2.55
CA ARG A 252 -14.14 9.41 3.98
C ARG A 252 -14.80 8.18 4.59
N ASP A 253 -14.02 7.36 5.29
CA ASP A 253 -14.52 6.19 6.01
C ASP A 253 -15.48 6.61 7.13
N GLY A 254 -16.66 5.98 7.20
CA GLY A 254 -17.69 6.32 8.19
C GLY A 254 -17.39 5.84 9.60
N VAL A 255 -16.42 4.94 9.79
CA VAL A 255 -16.05 4.38 11.10
C VAL A 255 -14.83 5.10 11.67
N PHE A 256 -13.79 5.24 10.87
CA PHE A 256 -12.52 5.81 11.31
C PHE A 256 -12.37 7.30 10.98
N HIS A 257 -13.25 7.84 10.14
CA HIS A 257 -13.21 9.22 9.64
C HIS A 257 -11.93 9.60 8.88
N ASP A 258 -11.17 8.60 8.43
CA ASP A 258 -9.98 8.77 7.61
C ASP A 258 -10.33 8.86 6.13
N ASP A 259 -9.47 9.54 5.37
CA ASP A 259 -9.61 9.67 3.94
C ASP A 259 -9.11 8.38 3.25
N LEU A 260 -9.98 7.78 2.46
CA LEU A 260 -9.71 6.60 1.66
C LEU A 260 -9.23 7.04 0.27
N HIS A 261 -8.07 6.56 -0.14
CA HIS A 261 -7.53 6.81 -1.48
C HIS A 261 -7.33 5.50 -2.21
N CYS A 262 -7.87 5.39 -3.41
CA CYS A 262 -7.67 4.22 -4.26
C CYS A 262 -7.49 4.66 -5.71
N ILE A 263 -6.48 4.09 -6.38
CA ILE A 263 -6.16 4.40 -7.78
C ILE A 263 -6.02 3.09 -8.54
N LYS A 264 -6.69 2.99 -9.69
CA LYS A 264 -6.51 1.89 -10.64
C LYS A 264 -6.36 2.44 -12.06
N ARG A 265 -5.56 1.75 -12.86
CA ARG A 265 -5.37 2.04 -14.27
C ARG A 265 -5.88 0.87 -15.10
N TYR A 266 -6.66 1.18 -16.14
CA TYR A 266 -7.17 0.24 -17.11
C TYR A 266 -6.55 0.55 -18.47
N SER A 267 -6.05 -0.48 -19.16
CA SER A 267 -5.70 -0.42 -20.57
C SER A 267 -6.98 -0.47 -21.40
N LEU A 268 -7.14 0.43 -22.36
CA LEU A 268 -8.33 0.39 -23.22
C LEU A 268 -8.38 -0.88 -24.09
N SER A 269 -7.22 -1.36 -24.52
CA SER A 269 -7.14 -2.54 -25.38
C SER A 269 -7.42 -3.85 -24.64
N ASP A 270 -7.02 -3.94 -23.34
CA ASP A 270 -6.97 -5.21 -22.64
C ASP A 270 -8.02 -5.34 -21.54
N ASP A 271 -8.31 -4.22 -20.85
CA ASP A 271 -9.14 -4.22 -19.64
C ASP A 271 -10.55 -3.70 -19.86
N VAL A 272 -10.87 -3.22 -21.06
CA VAL A 272 -12.22 -2.69 -21.39
C VAL A 272 -12.99 -3.68 -22.23
N VAL A 273 -14.21 -4.01 -21.77
CA VAL A 273 -15.10 -4.98 -22.41
C VAL A 273 -16.40 -4.29 -22.82
N PHE A 274 -16.88 -4.61 -24.02
CA PHE A 274 -18.20 -4.18 -24.48
C PHE A 274 -19.25 -5.19 -23.98
N LEU A 275 -20.27 -4.69 -23.29
CA LEU A 275 -21.40 -5.49 -22.82
C LEU A 275 -22.67 -5.10 -23.58
N ASP A 276 -23.40 -6.11 -24.01
CA ASP A 276 -24.76 -5.94 -24.50
C ASP A 276 -25.73 -5.68 -23.34
N PRO A 277 -26.88 -5.00 -23.53
CA PRO A 277 -27.91 -4.82 -22.50
C PRO A 277 -28.39 -6.11 -21.81
N SER A 278 -28.21 -7.26 -22.46
CA SER A 278 -28.46 -8.60 -21.90
C SER A 278 -27.39 -9.04 -20.89
N GLY A 279 -26.28 -8.29 -20.72
CA GLY A 279 -25.17 -8.65 -19.83
C GLY A 279 -24.17 -9.65 -20.41
N ALA A 280 -24.33 -10.04 -21.68
CA ALA A 280 -23.33 -10.84 -22.39
C ALA A 280 -22.16 -9.97 -22.84
N SER A 281 -20.93 -10.47 -22.69
CA SER A 281 -19.75 -9.78 -23.22
C SER A 281 -19.67 -9.95 -24.73
N ILE A 282 -19.60 -8.85 -25.46
CA ILE A 282 -19.28 -8.87 -26.89
C ILE A 282 -17.76 -8.69 -26.99
N SER A 283 -17.03 -9.76 -27.24
CA SER A 283 -15.63 -9.66 -27.65
C SER A 283 -15.58 -9.52 -29.16
N ASN A 284 -14.57 -8.84 -29.71
CA ASN A 284 -14.33 -8.73 -31.16
C ASN A 284 -14.05 -10.10 -31.84
N SER A 285 -14.08 -11.20 -31.10
CA SER A 285 -13.82 -12.57 -31.60
C SER A 285 -14.94 -13.56 -31.35
N GLY A 286 -16.18 -13.11 -31.11
CA GLY A 286 -17.33 -14.01 -30.89
C GLY A 286 -17.89 -13.94 -29.47
N VAL A 287 -19.17 -14.25 -29.38
CA VAL A 287 -19.95 -14.23 -28.13
C VAL A 287 -19.43 -15.32 -27.19
N GLU A 288 -18.69 -14.96 -26.17
CA GLU A 288 -18.44 -15.82 -25.03
C GLU A 288 -19.40 -15.45 -23.89
N GLY A 289 -20.37 -16.32 -23.70
CA GLY A 289 -21.44 -16.12 -22.74
C GLY A 289 -20.99 -16.29 -21.29
N SER A 290 -21.70 -15.61 -20.39
CA SER A 290 -21.83 -15.80 -18.94
C SER A 290 -20.68 -15.38 -18.01
N ALA A 291 -19.48 -15.08 -18.47
CA ALA A 291 -18.36 -14.75 -17.59
C ALA A 291 -18.41 -13.35 -16.94
N ALA A 292 -19.25 -12.42 -17.47
CA ALA A 292 -19.30 -11.04 -16.97
C ALA A 292 -19.98 -10.86 -15.61
N TRP A 293 -20.71 -11.84 -15.12
CA TRP A 293 -21.44 -11.80 -13.83
C TRP A 293 -20.85 -12.72 -12.77
N GLY A 294 -19.97 -13.67 -13.12
CA GLY A 294 -19.42 -14.66 -12.19
C GLY A 294 -18.68 -14.06 -10.99
N TRP A 295 -17.95 -12.99 -11.19
CA TRP A 295 -17.22 -12.30 -10.11
C TRP A 295 -18.09 -11.46 -9.16
N LEU A 296 -19.39 -11.30 -9.45
CA LEU A 296 -20.39 -10.75 -8.52
C LEU A 296 -20.89 -11.79 -7.52
N GLN A 297 -20.84 -13.09 -7.87
CA GLN A 297 -21.25 -14.18 -6.98
C GLN A 297 -20.14 -14.55 -5.99
N ASP A 298 -18.87 -14.48 -6.40
CA ASP A 298 -17.74 -14.82 -5.54
C ASP A 298 -17.49 -13.79 -4.42
N ALA A 299 -17.92 -12.54 -4.61
CA ALA A 299 -17.85 -11.53 -3.56
C ALA A 299 -18.89 -11.71 -2.44
N ASN A 300 -19.93 -12.52 -2.66
CA ASN A 300 -21.01 -12.77 -1.69
C ASN A 300 -20.84 -14.08 -0.89
N VAL A 301 -19.87 -14.93 -1.18
CA VAL A 301 -19.77 -16.28 -0.60
C VAL A 301 -18.67 -16.45 0.44
N SER A 302 -17.79 -15.47 0.67
CA SER A 302 -16.73 -15.58 1.69
C SER A 302 -17.01 -14.79 2.97
N GLY A 303 -18.26 -14.67 3.37
CA GLY A 303 -18.69 -13.99 4.59
C GLY A 303 -19.74 -14.80 5.34
N ALA A 304 -19.33 -15.95 5.89
CA ALA A 304 -20.03 -16.65 6.97
C ALA A 304 -19.01 -16.96 8.08
#